data_acd5a7c8a75dba6d187687dd3dd17d3a
#
_entry.id   acd5a7c8a75dba6d187687dd3dd17d3a
#
_cell.length_a   1.000
_cell.length_b   1.000
_cell.length_c   1.000
_cell.angle_alpha   90.00
_cell.angle_beta   90.00
_cell.angle_gamma   90.00
#
_symmetry.space_group_name_H-M   'P 1'
#
loop_
_entity.id
_entity.type
_entity.pdbx_description
1 polymer ?
#
loop_
_entity_poly.entity_id
_entity_poly.type
_entity_poly.pdbx_seq_one_letter_code
_entity_poly.pdbx_strand_id
1 'polypeptide(L)'
;MKKLLCVLFALAAVLACVAGTTVSAEKAEPDVDPESPLYKKMALFVGDSICEAIYEQRDANYSYRFGWGGRILYNNEMRGVNLGKSGASVSDCRGANTILAQLKQQASNGARFDYVIVHGGVNDAWDSCAVGEMTEGFEGPFDMTTFAGGLETTFQYLKETYPNAYYGYIINFSIPNSRQTSLADMSAYFTVAKEICDKWEIPYLDFYFDEDFNKNVMKTHTDENLYDYIHCRTSGYDILTPRIEAWMETLHIKEEPPVEESSEEASAEESTEASSVAPAESTAPAEDEGGVPVYVYILIAAGVAIVAAVVILVLKKKK
;
A
#
# COMPACT_ATOMS: atom_id res chain seq x y z
N MET A 1 -24.54 55.87 -6.47
CA MET A 1 -24.28 55.14 -7.72
C MET A 1 -22.80 54.74 -7.89
N LYS A 2 -21.81 55.67 -7.83
CA LYS A 2 -20.39 55.32 -8.02
C LYS A 2 -19.84 54.26 -7.05
N LYS A 3 -20.22 54.28 -5.75
CA LYS A 3 -19.79 53.29 -4.74
C LYS A 3 -20.40 51.90 -4.96
N LEU A 4 -21.61 51.82 -5.54
CA LEU A 4 -22.24 50.53 -5.85
C LEU A 4 -21.60 49.87 -7.06
N LEU A 5 -21.18 50.69 -8.04
CA LEU A 5 -20.46 50.21 -9.24
C LEU A 5 -19.08 49.62 -8.89
N CYS A 6 -18.36 50.26 -7.94
CA CYS A 6 -17.06 49.73 -7.47
C CYS A 6 -17.19 48.38 -6.73
N VAL A 7 -18.26 48.19 -5.96
CA VAL A 7 -18.51 46.92 -5.27
C VAL A 7 -18.87 45.82 -6.27
N LEU A 8 -19.67 46.13 -7.29
CA LEU A 8 -20.01 45.17 -8.35
C LEU A 8 -18.79 44.80 -9.19
N PHE A 9 -17.89 45.77 -9.50
CA PHE A 9 -16.62 45.47 -10.21
C PHE A 9 -15.68 44.64 -9.35
N ALA A 10 -15.57 44.92 -8.06
CA ALA A 10 -14.74 44.08 -7.15
C ALA A 10 -15.31 42.68 -7.01
N LEU A 11 -16.63 42.51 -6.96
CA LEU A 11 -17.27 41.18 -6.89
C LEU A 11 -17.06 40.42 -8.22
N ALA A 12 -17.18 41.08 -9.36
CA ALA A 12 -16.93 40.46 -10.67
C ALA A 12 -15.46 40.06 -10.84
N ALA A 13 -14.50 40.86 -10.34
CA ALA A 13 -13.09 40.53 -10.35
C ALA A 13 -12.76 39.32 -9.47
N VAL A 14 -13.39 39.22 -8.28
CA VAL A 14 -13.24 38.05 -7.39
C VAL A 14 -13.87 36.80 -8.01
N LEU A 15 -15.04 36.91 -8.65
CA LEU A 15 -15.64 35.78 -9.37
C LEU A 15 -14.79 35.36 -10.60
N ALA A 16 -14.21 36.29 -11.32
CA ALA A 16 -13.31 35.99 -12.44
C ALA A 16 -12.01 35.33 -11.97
N CYS A 17 -11.46 35.71 -10.80
CA CYS A 17 -10.29 35.04 -10.21
C CYS A 17 -10.63 33.62 -9.72
N VAL A 18 -11.84 33.36 -9.21
CA VAL A 18 -12.29 32.03 -8.79
C VAL A 18 -12.61 31.13 -10.00
N ALA A 19 -13.11 31.72 -11.10
CA ALA A 19 -13.38 30.97 -12.33
C ALA A 19 -12.11 30.71 -13.19
N GLY A 20 -11.02 31.42 -12.90
CA GLY A 20 -9.78 31.34 -13.71
C GLY A 20 -8.68 30.41 -13.18
N THR A 21 -8.91 29.70 -12.07
CA THR A 21 -7.89 28.80 -11.48
C THR A 21 -8.41 27.41 -11.15
N THR A 22 -9.31 26.87 -11.94
CA THR A 22 -9.31 25.42 -12.09
C THR A 22 -8.22 25.10 -13.09
N VAL A 23 -6.94 25.21 -12.68
CA VAL A 23 -5.92 24.34 -13.21
C VAL A 23 -6.38 22.95 -12.74
N SER A 24 -7.18 22.29 -13.54
CA SER A 24 -7.27 20.85 -13.54
C SER A 24 -5.82 20.42 -13.76
N ALA A 25 -5.11 20.05 -12.70
CA ALA A 25 -3.92 19.26 -12.86
C ALA A 25 -4.43 18.06 -13.65
N GLU A 26 -4.10 18.04 -14.95
CA GLU A 26 -4.40 16.93 -15.82
C GLU A 26 -3.85 15.72 -15.10
N LYS A 27 -4.74 14.81 -14.71
CA LYS A 27 -4.34 13.55 -14.09
C LYS A 27 -3.43 12.91 -15.11
N ALA A 28 -2.13 12.95 -14.89
CA ALA A 28 -1.22 12.14 -15.69
C ALA A 28 -1.72 10.71 -15.53
N GLU A 29 -2.30 10.17 -16.59
CA GLU A 29 -2.68 8.77 -16.60
C GLU A 29 -1.44 7.94 -16.33
N PRO A 30 -1.55 6.84 -15.56
CA PRO A 30 -0.41 5.98 -15.33
C PRO A 30 0.06 5.40 -16.66
N ASP A 31 1.37 5.30 -16.84
CA ASP A 31 1.98 4.53 -17.93
C ASP A 31 1.86 3.05 -17.54
N VAL A 32 0.71 2.46 -17.87
CA VAL A 32 0.33 1.13 -17.44
C VAL A 32 0.78 0.11 -18.46
N ASP A 33 1.54 -0.89 -18.05
CA ASP A 33 1.85 -2.07 -18.85
C ASP A 33 0.75 -3.12 -18.68
N PRO A 34 -0.12 -3.36 -19.70
CA PRO A 34 -1.16 -4.38 -19.62
C PRO A 34 -0.63 -5.82 -19.55
N GLU A 35 0.64 -6.05 -19.91
CA GLU A 35 1.30 -7.36 -19.85
C GLU A 35 1.93 -7.61 -18.47
N SER A 36 2.01 -6.59 -17.59
CA SER A 36 2.48 -6.78 -16.22
C SER A 36 1.59 -7.77 -15.47
N PRO A 37 2.19 -8.72 -14.72
CA PRO A 37 1.44 -9.66 -13.88
C PRO A 37 0.66 -8.96 -12.76
N LEU A 38 0.94 -7.68 -12.50
CA LEU A 38 0.23 -6.86 -11.52
C LEU A 38 -1.01 -6.18 -12.11
N TYR A 39 -1.13 -6.11 -13.44
CA TYR A 39 -2.20 -5.36 -14.09
C TYR A 39 -3.59 -5.82 -13.63
N LYS A 40 -4.38 -4.88 -13.11
CA LYS A 40 -5.76 -5.08 -12.62
C LYS A 40 -5.93 -6.15 -11.53
N LYS A 41 -4.87 -6.56 -10.86
CA LYS A 41 -4.92 -7.48 -9.72
C LYS A 41 -5.43 -6.80 -8.46
N MET A 42 -5.74 -7.62 -7.44
CA MET A 42 -6.10 -7.14 -6.11
C MET A 42 -4.95 -7.35 -5.13
N ALA A 43 -4.57 -6.31 -4.38
CA ALA A 43 -3.51 -6.38 -3.38
C ALA A 43 -3.98 -5.93 -1.98
N LEU A 44 -3.44 -6.61 -0.97
CA LEU A 44 -3.50 -6.22 0.42
C LEU A 44 -2.08 -5.89 0.90
N PHE A 45 -1.89 -4.67 1.38
CA PHE A 45 -0.67 -4.24 2.02
C PHE A 45 -0.91 -4.07 3.51
N VAL A 46 -0.09 -4.70 4.34
CA VAL A 46 -0.13 -4.60 5.80
C VAL A 46 1.26 -4.25 6.31
N GLY A 47 1.32 -3.48 7.39
CA GLY A 47 2.61 -3.05 7.91
C GLY A 47 2.52 -1.91 8.91
N ASP A 48 3.65 -1.25 9.11
CA ASP A 48 3.81 -0.15 10.05
C ASP A 48 3.62 1.24 9.41
N SER A 49 4.21 2.28 10.04
CA SER A 49 4.13 3.67 9.59
C SER A 49 4.78 3.94 8.23
N ILE A 50 5.76 3.13 7.83
CA ILE A 50 6.42 3.25 6.52
C ILE A 50 5.48 2.70 5.43
N CYS A 51 4.80 1.61 5.71
CA CYS A 51 3.73 1.08 4.85
C CYS A 51 2.54 2.06 4.76
N GLU A 52 2.13 2.67 5.91
CA GLU A 52 1.04 3.66 5.99
C GLU A 52 1.33 4.96 5.23
N ALA A 53 2.62 5.31 5.07
CA ALA A 53 3.09 6.55 4.44
C ALA A 53 2.62 7.84 5.15
N ILE A 54 2.59 7.84 6.49
CA ILE A 54 1.96 8.91 7.29
C ILE A 54 2.56 10.31 7.06
N TYR A 55 3.87 10.41 6.76
CA TYR A 55 4.52 11.69 6.55
C TYR A 55 4.39 12.18 5.12
N GLU A 56 4.32 11.28 4.14
CA GLU A 56 4.05 11.68 2.77
C GLU A 56 2.68 12.34 2.61
N GLN A 57 1.67 11.88 3.34
CA GLN A 57 0.34 12.49 3.34
C GLN A 57 0.36 13.95 3.77
N ARG A 58 1.38 14.38 4.53
CA ARG A 58 1.53 15.77 4.98
C ARG A 58 2.26 16.65 3.96
N ASP A 59 3.17 16.06 3.18
CA ASP A 59 4.02 16.78 2.22
C ASP A 59 3.40 16.85 0.82
N ALA A 60 2.49 15.94 0.50
CA ALA A 60 1.97 15.79 -0.84
C ALA A 60 0.50 16.19 -0.96
N ASN A 61 0.19 17.07 -1.90
CA ASN A 61 -1.17 17.33 -2.37
C ASN A 61 -1.74 16.15 -3.20
N TYR A 62 -1.29 14.93 -2.95
CA TYR A 62 -1.72 13.74 -3.67
C TYR A 62 -2.84 13.05 -2.90
N SER A 63 -4.04 13.05 -3.44
CA SER A 63 -5.20 12.41 -2.81
C SER A 63 -5.26 10.88 -2.97
N TYR A 64 -4.34 10.25 -3.72
CA TYR A 64 -4.46 8.84 -4.10
C TYR A 64 -3.14 8.07 -4.34
N ARG A 65 -1.96 8.69 -4.19
CA ARG A 65 -0.64 8.05 -4.41
C ARG A 65 0.17 8.08 -3.13
N PHE A 66 -0.31 7.42 -2.08
CA PHE A 66 0.39 7.41 -0.81
C PHE A 66 1.31 6.21 -0.68
N GLY A 67 2.56 6.49 -0.35
CA GLY A 67 3.57 5.48 -0.14
C GLY A 67 3.82 4.60 -1.37
N TRP A 68 4.65 3.60 -1.21
CA TRP A 68 4.93 2.63 -2.26
C TRP A 68 3.67 1.84 -2.66
N GLY A 69 2.84 1.44 -1.68
CA GLY A 69 1.65 0.65 -1.97
C GLY A 69 0.61 1.39 -2.81
N GLY A 70 0.32 2.64 -2.46
CA GLY A 70 -0.62 3.46 -3.24
C GLY A 70 -0.15 3.75 -4.65
N ARG A 71 1.18 3.92 -4.84
CA ARG A 71 1.78 4.10 -6.17
C ARG A 71 1.67 2.84 -7.02
N ILE A 72 1.97 1.67 -6.46
CA ILE A 72 1.86 0.39 -7.16
C ILE A 72 0.41 0.13 -7.60
N LEU A 73 -0.57 0.36 -6.71
CA LEU A 73 -1.98 0.25 -7.07
C LEU A 73 -2.33 1.15 -8.25
N TYR A 74 -1.86 2.39 -8.23
CA TYR A 74 -2.12 3.36 -9.28
C TYR A 74 -1.42 3.00 -10.61
N ASN A 75 -0.13 2.66 -10.55
CA ASN A 75 0.68 2.38 -11.74
C ASN A 75 0.16 1.18 -12.54
N ASN A 76 -0.46 0.21 -11.88
CA ASN A 76 -0.92 -1.04 -12.49
C ASN A 76 -2.46 -1.15 -12.59
N GLU A 77 -3.19 -0.06 -12.38
CA GLU A 77 -4.66 -0.09 -12.29
C GLU A 77 -5.17 -1.17 -11.30
N MET A 78 -4.36 -1.52 -10.31
CA MET A 78 -4.74 -2.50 -9.31
C MET A 78 -5.87 -1.98 -8.41
N ARG A 79 -6.64 -2.90 -7.88
CA ARG A 79 -7.51 -2.65 -6.72
C ARG A 79 -6.81 -3.14 -5.47
N GLY A 80 -7.09 -2.52 -4.33
CA GLY A 80 -6.47 -2.98 -3.11
C GLY A 80 -6.70 -2.08 -1.91
N VAL A 81 -6.12 -2.52 -0.80
CA VAL A 81 -6.18 -1.83 0.48
C VAL A 81 -4.79 -1.77 1.08
N ASN A 82 -4.40 -0.61 1.57
CA ASN A 82 -3.23 -0.45 2.43
C ASN A 82 -3.74 -0.25 3.88
N LEU A 83 -3.47 -1.22 4.75
CA LEU A 83 -3.82 -1.22 6.17
C LEU A 83 -2.62 -0.91 7.06
N GLY A 84 -1.49 -0.50 6.48
CA GLY A 84 -0.34 -0.04 7.24
C GLY A 84 -0.76 0.93 8.34
N LYS A 85 -0.21 0.76 9.54
CA LYS A 85 -0.59 1.55 10.71
C LYS A 85 0.63 1.91 11.56
N SER A 86 0.77 3.19 11.81
CA SER A 86 1.87 3.73 12.59
C SER A 86 2.03 3.01 13.93
N GLY A 87 3.25 2.62 14.25
CA GLY A 87 3.59 1.92 15.46
C GLY A 87 3.20 0.43 15.47
N ALA A 88 2.69 -0.13 14.37
CA ALA A 88 2.38 -1.55 14.32
C ALA A 88 3.67 -2.39 14.38
N SER A 89 3.64 -3.45 15.18
CA SER A 89 4.72 -4.43 15.36
C SER A 89 4.32 -5.79 14.78
N VAL A 90 5.31 -6.62 14.55
CA VAL A 90 5.13 -8.03 14.22
C VAL A 90 4.69 -8.81 15.45
N SER A 91 5.40 -8.61 16.58
CA SER A 91 5.05 -9.17 17.89
C SER A 91 3.96 -8.36 18.60
N ASP A 92 3.41 -8.89 19.65
CA ASP A 92 2.51 -8.18 20.55
C ASP A 92 3.22 -7.54 21.77
N CYS A 93 4.53 -7.51 21.77
CA CYS A 93 5.33 -6.90 22.84
C CYS A 93 4.95 -5.43 23.12
N ARG A 94 4.39 -4.74 22.12
CA ARG A 94 3.88 -3.37 22.19
C ARG A 94 2.35 -3.31 22.39
N GLY A 95 1.70 -4.45 22.57
CA GLY A 95 0.25 -4.58 22.70
C GLY A 95 -0.46 -4.92 21.39
N ALA A 96 -1.76 -4.61 21.30
CA ALA A 96 -2.65 -5.12 20.25
C ALA A 96 -2.48 -4.48 18.86
N ASN A 97 -1.62 -3.46 18.70
CA ASN A 97 -1.38 -2.83 17.39
C ASN A 97 -0.38 -3.66 16.59
N THR A 98 -0.80 -4.80 16.08
CA THR A 98 0.05 -5.75 15.36
C THR A 98 -0.34 -5.86 13.88
N ILE A 99 0.62 -6.29 13.05
CA ILE A 99 0.38 -6.61 11.63
C ILE A 99 -0.66 -7.74 11.50
N LEU A 100 -0.59 -8.75 12.38
CA LEU A 100 -1.59 -9.81 12.44
C LEU A 100 -3.01 -9.26 12.67
N ALA A 101 -3.17 -8.22 13.50
CA ALA A 101 -4.47 -7.61 13.73
C ALA A 101 -5.04 -6.95 12.47
N GLN A 102 -4.20 -6.37 11.62
CA GLN A 102 -4.59 -5.81 10.31
C GLN A 102 -5.11 -6.91 9.37
N LEU A 103 -4.40 -8.05 9.29
CA LEU A 103 -4.83 -9.21 8.49
C LEU A 103 -6.17 -9.75 8.99
N LYS A 104 -6.35 -9.92 10.31
CA LYS A 104 -7.60 -10.37 10.92
C LYS A 104 -8.77 -9.43 10.67
N GLN A 105 -8.52 -8.12 10.71
CA GLN A 105 -9.53 -7.12 10.40
C GLN A 105 -10.00 -7.25 8.95
N GLN A 106 -9.08 -7.45 8.00
CA GLN A 106 -9.42 -7.56 6.59
C GLN A 106 -10.11 -8.88 6.25
N ALA A 107 -9.69 -9.99 6.86
CA ALA A 107 -10.30 -11.30 6.65
C ALA A 107 -11.80 -11.31 6.97
N SER A 108 -12.22 -10.53 7.98
CA SER A 108 -13.64 -10.41 8.35
C SER A 108 -14.52 -9.80 7.26
N ASN A 109 -13.93 -9.12 6.28
CA ASN A 109 -14.64 -8.50 5.16
C ASN A 109 -14.86 -9.44 3.97
N GLY A 110 -14.29 -10.67 3.99
CA GLY A 110 -14.45 -11.69 2.95
C GLY A 110 -13.80 -11.35 1.60
N ALA A 111 -12.97 -10.33 1.53
CA ALA A 111 -12.27 -9.94 0.31
C ALA A 111 -11.21 -10.97 -0.07
N ARG A 112 -11.04 -11.21 -1.37
CA ARG A 112 -9.98 -12.05 -1.93
C ARG A 112 -8.90 -11.14 -2.51
N PHE A 113 -7.65 -11.53 -2.33
CA PHE A 113 -6.50 -10.80 -2.87
C PHE A 113 -5.64 -11.73 -3.72
N ASP A 114 -5.09 -11.18 -4.81
CA ASP A 114 -4.08 -11.85 -5.61
C ASP A 114 -2.70 -11.74 -4.95
N TYR A 115 -2.43 -10.61 -4.28
CA TYR A 115 -1.18 -10.33 -3.58
C TYR A 115 -1.43 -9.91 -2.14
N VAL A 116 -0.65 -10.44 -1.20
CA VAL A 116 -0.61 -9.97 0.20
C VAL A 116 0.83 -9.69 0.59
N ILE A 117 1.16 -8.43 0.79
CA ILE A 117 2.52 -7.96 1.10
C ILE A 117 2.58 -7.44 2.52
N VAL A 118 3.53 -7.96 3.28
CA VAL A 118 3.80 -7.61 4.66
C VAL A 118 5.07 -6.76 4.74
N HIS A 119 5.03 -5.60 5.41
CA HIS A 119 6.18 -4.73 5.61
C HIS A 119 6.26 -4.30 7.07
N GLY A 120 7.19 -4.85 7.84
CA GLY A 120 7.29 -4.54 9.27
C GLY A 120 8.54 -5.08 9.95
N GLY A 121 8.59 -4.93 11.29
CA GLY A 121 9.69 -5.34 12.14
C GLY A 121 10.53 -4.19 12.68
N VAL A 122 10.42 -3.00 12.11
CA VAL A 122 11.13 -1.80 12.58
C VAL A 122 10.73 -1.45 14.02
N ASN A 123 9.44 -1.52 14.33
CA ASN A 123 8.95 -1.18 15.66
C ASN A 123 9.35 -2.21 16.73
N ASP A 124 9.46 -3.47 16.35
CA ASP A 124 9.96 -4.52 17.24
C ASP A 124 11.42 -4.25 17.62
N ALA A 125 12.26 -3.95 16.63
CA ALA A 125 13.67 -3.64 16.85
C ALA A 125 13.86 -2.30 17.59
N TRP A 126 13.07 -1.27 17.26
CA TRP A 126 13.14 0.04 17.88
C TRP A 126 12.85 0.00 19.37
N ASP A 127 11.86 -0.78 19.78
CA ASP A 127 11.46 -0.93 21.19
C ASP A 127 12.15 -2.10 21.90
N SER A 128 13.12 -2.73 21.23
CA SER A 128 13.90 -3.84 21.78
C SER A 128 13.02 -5.01 22.26
N CYS A 129 11.98 -5.35 21.51
CA CYS A 129 11.21 -6.57 21.73
C CYS A 129 12.14 -7.79 21.66
N ALA A 130 11.85 -8.85 22.39
CA ALA A 130 12.65 -10.06 22.27
C ALA A 130 12.64 -10.58 20.83
N VAL A 131 13.83 -10.90 20.28
CA VAL A 131 13.92 -11.45 18.93
C VAL A 131 13.22 -12.80 18.87
N GLY A 132 13.45 -13.66 19.86
CA GLY A 132 12.98 -15.04 19.86
C GLY A 132 13.77 -15.93 18.89
N GLU A 133 13.35 -17.16 18.78
CA GLU A 133 13.94 -18.15 17.88
C GLU A 133 12.84 -18.72 16.97
N MET A 134 13.21 -19.03 15.73
CA MET A 134 12.35 -19.77 14.80
C MET A 134 12.09 -21.17 15.35
N THR A 135 10.84 -21.63 15.30
CA THR A 135 10.49 -23.00 15.70
C THR A 135 10.79 -24.01 14.59
N GLU A 136 10.92 -25.28 14.92
CA GLU A 136 11.11 -26.33 13.90
C GLU A 136 9.80 -26.67 13.17
N GLY A 137 8.66 -26.63 13.88
CA GLY A 137 7.34 -27.00 13.35
C GLY A 137 6.56 -25.86 12.71
N PHE A 138 5.49 -26.22 12.01
CA PHE A 138 4.56 -25.26 11.38
C PHE A 138 3.28 -25.07 12.20
N GLU A 139 3.13 -25.79 13.31
CA GLU A 139 1.95 -25.77 14.15
C GLU A 139 2.15 -24.86 15.37
N GLY A 140 1.29 -23.86 15.52
CA GLY A 140 1.28 -23.00 16.70
C GLY A 140 0.70 -23.69 17.96
N PRO A 141 0.57 -22.96 19.05
CA PRO A 141 0.78 -21.51 19.15
C PRO A 141 2.27 -21.13 19.21
N PHE A 142 2.64 -20.11 18.45
CA PHE A 142 3.96 -19.47 18.54
C PHE A 142 3.95 -18.36 19.60
N ASP A 143 5.10 -18.04 20.16
CA ASP A 143 5.23 -16.98 21.19
C ASP A 143 5.11 -15.58 20.60
N MET A 144 3.90 -15.06 20.56
CA MET A 144 3.60 -13.71 20.06
C MET A 144 4.34 -12.57 20.79
N THR A 145 4.93 -12.81 21.98
CA THR A 145 5.69 -11.79 22.70
C THR A 145 7.08 -11.56 22.10
N THR A 146 7.51 -12.44 21.20
CA THR A 146 8.77 -12.33 20.46
C THR A 146 8.52 -11.99 19.00
N PHE A 147 9.53 -11.36 18.35
CA PHE A 147 9.47 -11.04 16.93
C PHE A 147 9.34 -12.31 16.07
N ALA A 148 10.14 -13.35 16.33
CA ALA A 148 10.10 -14.61 15.60
C ALA A 148 8.71 -15.26 15.69
N GLY A 149 8.19 -15.45 16.90
CA GLY A 149 6.88 -16.07 17.08
C GLY A 149 5.71 -15.25 16.51
N GLY A 150 5.81 -13.91 16.56
CA GLY A 150 4.87 -13.01 15.90
C GLY A 150 4.87 -13.15 14.38
N LEU A 151 6.06 -13.30 13.77
CA LEU A 151 6.20 -13.46 12.33
C LEU A 151 5.67 -14.84 11.88
N GLU A 152 6.01 -15.91 12.60
CA GLU A 152 5.49 -17.26 12.32
C GLU A 152 3.97 -17.31 12.43
N THR A 153 3.40 -16.71 13.47
CA THR A 153 1.93 -16.60 13.62
C THR A 153 1.31 -15.85 12.46
N THR A 154 1.97 -14.76 12.02
CA THR A 154 1.49 -13.95 10.91
C THR A 154 1.50 -14.74 9.61
N PHE A 155 2.56 -15.49 9.32
CA PHE A 155 2.68 -16.28 8.10
C PHE A 155 1.75 -17.50 8.10
N GLN A 156 1.59 -18.17 9.24
CA GLN A 156 0.60 -19.23 9.38
C GLN A 156 -0.80 -18.69 9.04
N TYR A 157 -1.21 -17.60 9.70
CA TYR A 157 -2.52 -16.98 9.47
C TYR A 157 -2.72 -16.54 8.02
N LEU A 158 -1.67 -16.01 7.40
CA LEU A 158 -1.69 -15.54 6.02
C LEU A 158 -1.95 -16.70 5.04
N LYS A 159 -1.21 -17.81 5.18
CA LYS A 159 -1.39 -19.01 4.33
C LYS A 159 -2.75 -19.68 4.54
N GLU A 160 -3.24 -19.75 5.77
CA GLU A 160 -4.56 -20.30 6.08
C GLU A 160 -5.71 -19.45 5.54
N THR A 161 -5.57 -18.13 5.60
CA THR A 161 -6.65 -17.19 5.25
C THR A 161 -6.70 -16.86 3.76
N TYR A 162 -5.53 -16.77 3.09
CA TYR A 162 -5.40 -16.35 1.69
C TYR A 162 -4.66 -17.41 0.84
N PRO A 163 -5.07 -18.69 0.82
CA PRO A 163 -4.27 -19.81 0.26
C PRO A 163 -3.93 -19.68 -1.23
N ASN A 164 -4.61 -18.79 -1.95
CA ASN A 164 -4.42 -18.59 -3.38
C ASN A 164 -3.69 -17.29 -3.71
N ALA A 165 -3.27 -16.51 -2.71
CA ALA A 165 -2.54 -15.27 -2.94
C ALA A 165 -1.04 -15.52 -3.17
N TYR A 166 -0.39 -14.60 -3.86
CA TYR A 166 1.05 -14.47 -3.84
C TYR A 166 1.46 -13.66 -2.61
N TYR A 167 2.44 -14.15 -1.87
CA TYR A 167 2.89 -13.54 -0.62
C TYR A 167 4.23 -12.89 -0.80
N GLY A 168 4.48 -11.87 0.03
CA GLY A 168 5.80 -11.28 0.12
C GLY A 168 6.02 -10.58 1.45
N TYR A 169 7.27 -10.60 1.91
CA TYR A 169 7.71 -9.87 3.09
C TYR A 169 8.79 -8.86 2.72
N ILE A 170 8.63 -7.61 3.15
CA ILE A 170 9.62 -6.56 2.93
C ILE A 170 10.41 -6.37 4.21
N ILE A 171 11.71 -6.64 4.14
CA ILE A 171 12.71 -6.29 5.16
C ILE A 171 13.08 -4.83 4.94
N ASN A 172 12.81 -4.00 5.95
CA ASN A 172 13.00 -2.56 5.84
C ASN A 172 14.46 -2.16 5.68
N PHE A 173 14.72 -0.95 5.21
CA PHE A 173 16.04 -0.35 5.17
C PHE A 173 16.56 0.01 6.58
N SER A 174 17.86 0.29 6.71
CA SER A 174 18.47 0.71 7.97
C SER A 174 17.90 2.05 8.44
N ILE A 175 17.65 2.17 9.76
CA ILE A 175 17.20 3.40 10.40
C ILE A 175 18.18 3.80 11.50
N PRO A 176 18.22 5.07 11.94
CA PRO A 176 19.07 5.48 13.06
C PRO A 176 18.60 4.84 14.37
N ASN A 177 19.53 4.71 15.31
CA ASN A 177 19.17 4.31 16.67
C ASN A 177 18.33 5.39 17.39
N SER A 178 17.74 5.03 18.53
CA SER A 178 16.87 5.93 19.32
C SER A 178 17.52 7.26 19.72
N ARG A 179 18.85 7.35 19.67
CA ARG A 179 19.62 8.58 19.96
C ARG A 179 20.04 9.32 18.68
N GLN A 180 19.75 8.79 17.52
CA GLN A 180 20.14 9.34 16.20
C GLN A 180 21.66 9.56 16.03
N THR A 181 22.47 8.80 16.75
CA THR A 181 23.94 8.90 16.74
C THR A 181 24.60 7.91 15.77
N SER A 182 23.90 6.85 15.41
CA SER A 182 24.33 5.78 14.48
C SER A 182 23.11 5.07 13.94
N LEU A 183 23.27 4.19 12.96
CA LEU A 183 22.20 3.29 12.54
C LEU A 183 21.90 2.27 13.62
N ALA A 184 20.61 1.96 13.82
CA ALA A 184 20.20 0.91 14.73
C ALA A 184 20.66 -0.46 14.21
N ASP A 185 21.19 -1.30 15.08
CA ASP A 185 21.45 -2.69 14.74
C ASP A 185 20.16 -3.50 14.85
N MET A 186 19.58 -3.78 13.71
CA MET A 186 18.38 -4.60 13.56
C MET A 186 18.71 -5.97 12.96
N SER A 187 20.01 -6.30 12.85
CA SER A 187 20.46 -7.49 12.12
C SER A 187 19.90 -8.79 12.70
N ALA A 188 19.79 -8.90 14.03
CA ALA A 188 19.24 -10.09 14.66
C ALA A 188 17.77 -10.33 14.27
N TYR A 189 16.95 -9.28 14.20
CA TYR A 189 15.55 -9.37 13.77
C TYR A 189 15.44 -9.79 12.31
N PHE A 190 16.19 -9.15 11.44
CA PHE A 190 16.08 -9.39 10.01
C PHE A 190 16.79 -10.67 9.55
N THR A 191 17.78 -11.14 10.31
CA THR A 191 18.35 -12.49 10.09
C THR A 191 17.31 -13.56 10.38
N VAL A 192 16.67 -13.53 11.55
CA VAL A 192 15.64 -14.51 11.88
C VAL A 192 14.41 -14.37 10.98
N ALA A 193 14.09 -13.16 10.51
CA ALA A 193 13.03 -12.97 9.53
C ALA A 193 13.30 -13.71 8.21
N LYS A 194 14.56 -13.68 7.71
CA LYS A 194 14.95 -14.42 6.50
C LYS A 194 14.82 -15.93 6.71
N GLU A 195 15.29 -16.46 7.84
CA GLU A 195 15.15 -17.87 8.19
C GLU A 195 13.68 -18.32 8.24
N ILE A 196 12.80 -17.48 8.84
CA ILE A 196 11.37 -17.73 8.89
C ILE A 196 10.74 -17.64 7.50
N CYS A 197 11.13 -16.66 6.69
CA CYS A 197 10.67 -16.55 5.31
C CYS A 197 11.03 -17.80 4.51
N ASP A 198 12.27 -18.26 4.60
CA ASP A 198 12.74 -19.49 3.93
C ASP A 198 11.94 -20.71 4.40
N LYS A 199 11.76 -20.89 5.72
CA LYS A 199 10.94 -21.97 6.29
C LYS A 199 9.51 -21.97 5.76
N TRP A 200 8.88 -20.79 5.73
CA TRP A 200 7.47 -20.65 5.33
C TRP A 200 7.30 -20.49 3.82
N GLU A 201 8.38 -20.54 3.04
CA GLU A 201 8.36 -20.30 1.59
C GLU A 201 7.66 -18.98 1.25
N ILE A 202 7.99 -17.92 1.98
CA ILE A 202 7.53 -16.55 1.73
C ILE A 202 8.68 -15.79 1.08
N PRO A 203 8.58 -15.42 -0.21
CA PRO A 203 9.58 -14.56 -0.84
C PRO A 203 9.76 -13.24 -0.07
N TYR A 204 10.99 -12.75 0.02
CA TYR A 204 11.25 -11.48 0.70
C TYR A 204 12.11 -10.55 -0.15
N LEU A 205 11.91 -9.25 0.04
CA LEU A 205 12.73 -8.18 -0.52
C LEU A 205 13.54 -7.57 0.62
N ASP A 206 14.87 -7.68 0.51
CA ASP A 206 15.79 -7.26 1.56
C ASP A 206 16.43 -5.91 1.23
N PHE A 207 16.03 -4.89 1.96
CA PHE A 207 16.69 -3.58 1.91
C PHE A 207 17.71 -3.38 3.02
N TYR A 208 17.65 -4.16 4.11
CA TYR A 208 18.49 -3.91 5.28
C TYR A 208 19.96 -4.25 5.02
N PHE A 209 20.22 -5.42 4.45
CA PHE A 209 21.58 -5.92 4.21
C PHE A 209 22.19 -5.40 2.91
N ASP A 210 21.45 -4.60 2.12
CA ASP A 210 21.99 -3.88 0.97
C ASP A 210 22.67 -2.58 1.43
N GLU A 211 23.99 -2.66 1.69
CA GLU A 211 24.77 -1.52 2.17
C GLU A 211 24.81 -0.37 1.14
N ASP A 212 24.90 -0.68 -0.16
CA ASP A 212 24.93 0.33 -1.22
C ASP A 212 23.59 1.06 -1.31
N PHE A 213 22.49 0.29 -1.26
CA PHE A 213 21.16 0.88 -1.19
C PHE A 213 21.01 1.84 -0.01
N ASN A 214 21.36 1.41 1.18
CA ASN A 214 21.23 2.22 2.39
C ASN A 214 22.09 3.48 2.34
N LYS A 215 23.35 3.35 1.90
CA LYS A 215 24.33 4.44 1.93
C LYS A 215 24.18 5.42 0.78
N ASN A 216 24.05 4.92 -0.43
CA ASN A 216 24.17 5.72 -1.65
C ASN A 216 22.84 6.01 -2.32
N VAL A 217 21.85 5.14 -2.18
CA VAL A 217 20.54 5.28 -2.83
C VAL A 217 19.52 5.88 -1.87
N MET A 218 19.19 5.18 -0.79
CA MET A 218 18.21 5.66 0.20
C MET A 218 18.79 6.75 1.11
N LYS A 219 20.11 6.75 1.31
CA LYS A 219 20.83 7.73 2.15
C LYS A 219 20.26 7.79 3.57
N THR A 220 20.11 6.62 4.18
CA THR A 220 19.44 6.46 5.49
C THR A 220 20.16 7.18 6.64
N HIS A 221 21.40 7.64 6.43
CA HIS A 221 22.17 8.46 7.37
C HIS A 221 21.91 9.97 7.23
N THR A 222 21.00 10.38 6.34
CA THR A 222 20.62 11.77 6.08
C THR A 222 19.10 11.93 6.12
N ASP A 223 18.63 13.18 6.10
CA ASP A 223 17.22 13.51 5.98
C ASP A 223 16.78 13.82 4.54
N GLU A 224 17.60 13.48 3.53
CA GLU A 224 17.32 13.77 2.14
C GLU A 224 16.07 13.06 1.64
N ASN A 225 15.99 11.75 1.86
CA ASN A 225 14.87 10.90 1.44
C ASN A 225 13.95 10.48 2.60
N LEU A 226 14.35 10.83 3.82
CA LEU A 226 13.62 10.52 5.05
C LEU A 226 13.21 11.82 5.76
N TYR A 227 12.02 11.85 6.34
CA TYR A 227 11.50 13.03 7.02
C TYR A 227 12.16 13.24 8.41
N ASP A 228 12.32 12.18 9.13
CA ASP A 228 12.84 12.12 10.51
C ASP A 228 13.87 11.00 10.66
N TYR A 229 14.60 10.69 9.61
CA TYR A 229 15.56 9.59 9.47
C TYR A 229 14.92 8.19 9.50
N ILE A 230 13.59 8.08 9.57
CA ILE A 230 12.86 6.81 9.63
C ILE A 230 11.80 6.75 8.54
N HIS A 231 10.94 7.77 8.49
CA HIS A 231 9.79 7.78 7.59
C HIS A 231 10.12 8.45 6.26
N CYS A 232 9.73 7.80 5.20
CA CYS A 232 10.02 8.28 3.86
C CYS A 232 9.33 9.60 3.54
N ARG A 233 10.10 10.49 2.88
CA ARG A 233 9.57 11.59 2.08
C ARG A 233 9.01 11.05 0.76
N THR A 234 8.39 11.90 -0.03
CA THR A 234 8.01 11.58 -1.41
C THR A 234 9.17 10.99 -2.21
N SER A 235 10.38 11.61 -2.13
CA SER A 235 11.60 11.11 -2.79
C SER A 235 12.01 9.71 -2.32
N GLY A 236 11.83 9.39 -1.04
CA GLY A 236 12.08 8.05 -0.51
C GLY A 236 11.13 7.01 -1.11
N TYR A 237 9.85 7.35 -1.23
CA TYR A 237 8.89 6.46 -1.90
C TYR A 237 9.11 6.35 -3.40
N ASP A 238 9.61 7.40 -4.07
CA ASP A 238 10.01 7.33 -5.49
C ASP A 238 11.19 6.37 -5.70
N ILE A 239 12.02 6.17 -4.67
CA ILE A 239 13.12 5.19 -4.68
C ILE A 239 12.62 3.76 -4.39
N LEU A 240 11.74 3.59 -3.38
CA LEU A 240 11.24 2.29 -2.95
C LEU A 240 10.29 1.66 -3.96
N THR A 241 9.34 2.46 -4.49
CA THR A 241 8.24 1.96 -5.31
C THR A 241 8.70 1.10 -6.48
N PRO A 242 9.60 1.56 -7.39
CA PRO A 242 9.96 0.77 -8.56
C PRO A 242 10.67 -0.54 -8.20
N ARG A 243 11.35 -0.60 -7.05
CA ARG A 243 12.01 -1.81 -6.58
C ARG A 243 11.02 -2.83 -6.02
N ILE A 244 10.07 -2.36 -5.23
CA ILE A 244 9.00 -3.21 -4.68
C ILE A 244 8.11 -3.71 -5.82
N GLU A 245 7.76 -2.85 -6.76
CA GLU A 245 6.93 -3.18 -7.92
C GLU A 245 7.59 -4.26 -8.77
N ALA A 246 8.84 -4.06 -9.19
CA ALA A 246 9.60 -5.05 -9.96
C ALA A 246 9.76 -6.39 -9.21
N TRP A 247 9.96 -6.34 -7.89
CA TRP A 247 10.01 -7.57 -7.09
C TRP A 247 8.63 -8.25 -7.01
N MET A 248 7.53 -7.51 -6.83
CA MET A 248 6.18 -8.07 -6.82
C MET A 248 5.84 -8.77 -8.14
N GLU A 249 6.33 -8.29 -9.27
CA GLU A 249 6.17 -8.93 -10.57
C GLU A 249 6.79 -10.33 -10.63
N THR A 250 7.82 -10.60 -9.82
CA THR A 250 8.45 -11.92 -9.77
C THR A 250 7.67 -12.93 -8.91
N LEU A 251 6.78 -12.48 -8.04
CA LEU A 251 6.06 -13.36 -7.10
C LEU A 251 5.10 -14.33 -7.78
N HIS A 252 4.67 -14.06 -9.00
CA HIS A 252 3.78 -14.94 -9.76
C HIS A 252 4.52 -16.12 -10.39
N ILE A 253 5.85 -16.06 -10.47
CA ILE A 253 6.68 -17.13 -11.02
C ILE A 253 6.78 -18.19 -9.93
N LYS A 254 5.85 -19.15 -9.90
CA LYS A 254 6.09 -20.39 -9.18
C LYS A 254 7.18 -21.12 -9.97
N GLU A 255 8.34 -21.37 -9.37
CA GLU A 255 9.29 -22.28 -9.95
C GLU A 255 8.57 -23.62 -10.17
N GLU A 256 8.32 -23.98 -11.44
CA GLU A 256 7.91 -25.35 -11.73
C GLU A 256 9.02 -26.26 -11.20
N PRO A 257 8.69 -27.29 -10.39
CA PRO A 257 9.70 -28.24 -9.98
C PRO A 257 10.36 -28.80 -11.24
N PRO A 258 11.69 -29.02 -11.24
CA PRO A 258 12.40 -29.51 -12.40
C PRO A 258 11.66 -30.73 -12.93
N VAL A 259 11.23 -30.67 -14.18
CA VAL A 259 10.57 -31.79 -14.85
C VAL A 259 11.61 -32.89 -14.90
N GLU A 260 11.46 -33.91 -14.06
CA GLU A 260 12.17 -35.17 -14.24
C GLU A 260 11.72 -35.69 -15.60
N GLU A 261 12.63 -35.66 -16.58
CA GLU A 261 12.44 -36.31 -17.87
C GLU A 261 12.24 -37.81 -17.62
N SER A 262 11.00 -38.22 -17.41
CA SER A 262 10.64 -39.63 -17.52
C SER A 262 10.56 -39.96 -19.01
N SER A 263 11.61 -40.60 -19.49
CA SER A 263 11.60 -41.31 -20.76
C SER A 263 10.61 -42.47 -20.68
N GLU A 264 9.40 -42.30 -21.18
CA GLU A 264 8.53 -43.41 -21.56
C GLU A 264 8.04 -43.24 -22.98
N GLU A 265 8.45 -44.24 -23.78
CA GLU A 265 8.10 -44.42 -25.17
C GLU A 265 6.61 -44.63 -25.41
N ALA A 266 6.22 -44.12 -26.52
CA ALA A 266 4.99 -44.25 -27.29
C ALA A 266 4.11 -45.50 -27.07
N SER A 267 2.78 -45.28 -27.01
CA SER A 267 1.87 -46.02 -27.87
C SER A 267 0.62 -45.18 -28.14
N ALA A 268 0.34 -45.03 -29.39
CA ALA A 268 -0.85 -44.40 -29.97
C ALA A 268 -2.07 -45.32 -29.81
N GLU A 269 -3.19 -44.77 -29.40
CA GLU A 269 -4.48 -45.24 -29.89
C GLU A 269 -5.50 -44.10 -29.94
N GLU A 270 -6.10 -44.01 -31.11
CA GLU A 270 -7.10 -43.09 -31.60
C GLU A 270 -8.48 -43.45 -31.04
N SER A 271 -9.24 -42.48 -30.52
CA SER A 271 -10.72 -42.54 -30.75
C SER A 271 -11.35 -41.16 -30.55
N THR A 272 -11.97 -40.75 -31.65
CA THR A 272 -12.92 -39.66 -31.82
C THR A 272 -14.20 -39.85 -31.01
N GLU A 273 -14.71 -38.77 -30.39
CA GLU A 273 -16.14 -38.43 -30.53
C GLU A 273 -16.43 -36.99 -30.07
N ALA A 274 -17.14 -36.30 -30.91
CA ALA A 274 -17.62 -34.95 -30.76
C ALA A 274 -18.91 -34.89 -29.90
N SER A 275 -19.05 -33.86 -29.06
CA SER A 275 -20.39 -33.36 -28.74
C SER A 275 -20.34 -31.86 -28.44
N SER A 276 -21.10 -31.15 -29.26
CA SER A 276 -21.39 -29.73 -29.27
C SER A 276 -22.40 -29.36 -28.18
N VAL A 277 -22.12 -28.30 -27.40
CA VAL A 277 -23.19 -27.52 -26.76
C VAL A 277 -22.84 -26.04 -26.87
N ALA A 278 -23.77 -25.25 -27.40
CA ALA A 278 -23.69 -23.83 -27.67
C ALA A 278 -23.77 -22.96 -26.39
N PRO A 279 -23.29 -21.71 -26.46
CA PRO A 279 -23.23 -20.84 -25.28
C PRO A 279 -24.53 -20.07 -25.07
N ALA A 280 -24.86 -19.87 -23.77
CA ALA A 280 -25.94 -18.99 -23.35
C ALA A 280 -25.43 -17.54 -23.24
N GLU A 281 -26.13 -16.63 -23.86
CA GLU A 281 -25.99 -15.18 -23.73
C GLU A 281 -26.21 -14.73 -22.28
N SER A 282 -25.30 -13.94 -21.76
CA SER A 282 -25.49 -13.14 -20.53
C SER A 282 -25.40 -11.67 -20.91
N THR A 283 -26.52 -11.00 -20.76
CA THR A 283 -26.72 -9.56 -20.92
C THR A 283 -25.88 -8.73 -19.97
N ALA A 284 -25.14 -7.76 -20.50
CA ALA A 284 -24.43 -6.73 -19.78
C ALA A 284 -25.39 -5.74 -19.11
N PRO A 285 -25.09 -5.23 -17.91
CA PRO A 285 -25.77 -4.06 -17.34
C PRO A 285 -25.18 -2.76 -17.90
N ALA A 286 -26.08 -1.80 -18.12
CA ALA A 286 -25.86 -0.48 -18.70
C ALA A 286 -24.82 0.37 -17.97
N GLU A 287 -24.06 1.14 -18.74
CA GLU A 287 -23.15 2.20 -18.30
C GLU A 287 -23.93 3.31 -17.56
N ASP A 288 -23.46 3.64 -16.37
CA ASP A 288 -23.95 4.77 -15.59
C ASP A 288 -23.16 6.04 -16.00
N GLU A 289 -23.82 6.97 -16.64
CA GLU A 289 -23.26 8.25 -17.05
C GLU A 289 -22.86 9.05 -15.80
N GLY A 290 -21.59 9.50 -15.73
CA GLY A 290 -20.95 10.19 -14.63
C GLY A 290 -21.63 11.50 -14.21
N GLY A 291 -22.58 11.43 -13.30
CA GLY A 291 -23.18 12.56 -12.62
C GLY A 291 -22.30 13.08 -11.49
N VAL A 292 -22.19 14.43 -11.36
CA VAL A 292 -21.45 15.06 -10.25
C VAL A 292 -22.05 14.59 -8.91
N PRO A 293 -21.22 14.11 -7.95
CA PRO A 293 -21.72 13.58 -6.68
C PRO A 293 -22.58 14.58 -5.91
N VAL A 294 -23.68 14.12 -5.33
CA VAL A 294 -24.68 14.91 -4.63
C VAL A 294 -24.08 15.83 -3.54
N TYR A 295 -23.00 15.43 -2.89
CA TYR A 295 -22.32 16.26 -1.88
C TYR A 295 -21.71 17.55 -2.46
N VAL A 296 -21.36 17.59 -3.75
CA VAL A 296 -20.84 18.79 -4.40
C VAL A 296 -21.94 19.85 -4.52
N TYR A 297 -23.16 19.43 -4.85
CA TYR A 297 -24.32 20.35 -4.87
C TYR A 297 -24.68 20.87 -3.47
N ILE A 298 -24.51 20.04 -2.43
CA ILE A 298 -24.71 20.44 -1.04
C ILE A 298 -23.68 21.48 -0.61
N LEU A 299 -22.42 21.33 -0.97
CA LEU A 299 -21.37 22.30 -0.65
C LEU A 299 -21.57 23.64 -1.38
N ILE A 300 -22.00 23.63 -2.63
CA ILE A 300 -22.32 24.84 -3.39
C ILE A 300 -23.52 25.56 -2.75
N ALA A 301 -24.57 24.82 -2.41
CA ALA A 301 -25.75 25.40 -1.77
C ALA A 301 -25.42 26.02 -0.40
N ALA A 302 -24.58 25.38 0.41
CA ALA A 302 -24.11 25.91 1.69
C ALA A 302 -23.28 27.19 1.51
N GLY A 303 -22.40 27.23 0.54
CA GLY A 303 -21.59 28.41 0.20
C GLY A 303 -22.44 29.60 -0.20
N VAL A 304 -23.47 29.41 -1.04
CA VAL A 304 -24.39 30.45 -1.47
C VAL A 304 -25.23 30.99 -0.26
N ALA A 305 -25.67 30.11 0.64
CA ALA A 305 -26.39 30.51 1.83
C ALA A 305 -25.55 31.36 2.78
N ILE A 306 -24.30 31.06 2.97
CA ILE A 306 -23.36 31.83 3.79
C ILE A 306 -23.15 33.23 3.20
N VAL A 307 -22.92 33.34 1.89
CA VAL A 307 -22.74 34.61 1.21
C VAL A 307 -24.01 35.47 1.34
N ALA A 308 -25.18 34.90 1.13
CA ALA A 308 -26.46 35.60 1.31
C ALA A 308 -26.64 36.13 2.74
N ALA A 309 -26.33 35.32 3.76
CA ALA A 309 -26.40 35.71 5.16
C ALA A 309 -25.46 36.88 5.50
N VAL A 310 -24.22 36.86 4.98
CA VAL A 310 -23.25 37.95 5.17
C VAL A 310 -23.74 39.23 4.50
N VAL A 311 -24.28 39.16 3.28
CA VAL A 311 -24.82 40.33 2.56
C VAL A 311 -25.99 40.94 3.34
N ILE A 312 -26.91 40.13 3.87
CA ILE A 312 -28.05 40.59 4.69
C ILE A 312 -27.56 41.28 5.97
N LEU A 313 -26.53 40.72 6.64
CA LEU A 313 -25.97 41.31 7.85
C LEU A 313 -25.30 42.66 7.59
N VAL A 314 -24.57 42.79 6.46
CA VAL A 314 -23.94 44.06 6.06
C VAL A 314 -24.98 45.11 5.71
N LEU A 315 -26.08 44.73 5.06
CA LEU A 315 -27.16 45.65 4.71
C LEU A 315 -27.96 46.10 5.94
N LYS A 316 -28.15 45.20 6.94
CA LYS A 316 -28.80 45.56 8.22
C LYS A 316 -27.97 46.50 9.10
N LYS A 317 -26.64 46.47 9.03
CA LYS A 317 -25.76 47.40 9.78
C LYS A 317 -25.70 48.81 9.18
N LYS A 318 -26.29 49.05 8.01
CA LYS A 318 -26.32 50.36 7.32
C LYS A 318 -27.68 51.09 7.43
N LYS A 319 -28.62 50.56 8.18
CA LYS A 319 -29.82 51.25 8.65
C LYS A 319 -29.66 51.55 10.14
#